data_c091c84497f38369fdf7d1189ffe74c5
#
_entry.id   c091c84497f38369fdf7d1189ffe74c5
#
_cell.length_a   1.000
_cell.length_b   1.000
_cell.length_c   1.000
_cell.angle_alpha   90.00
_cell.angle_beta   90.00
_cell.angle_gamma   90.00
#
_symmetry.space_group_name_H-M   'P 1'
#
loop_
_entity.id
_entity.type
_entity.pdbx_description
1 polymer ?
#
loop_
_entity_poly.entity_id
_entity_poly.type
_entity_poly.pdbx_seq_one_letter_code
_entity_poly.pdbx_strand_id
1 'polypeptide(L)' 'MVTLADVKKGLGISGTDFDTTLQPHFDAVMAYLKAGGATDETITAGLVVQGVRDLWNYDAGGGKFSQTFEIMANQAALRR' A
#
# COMPACT_ATOMS: atom_id res chain seq x y z
N MET A 1 -11.19 -5.32 -5.81
CA MET A 1 -10.37 -4.13 -5.55
C MET A 1 -10.01 -4.04 -4.07
N VAL A 2 -8.78 -3.71 -3.75
CA VAL A 2 -8.33 -3.57 -2.36
C VAL A 2 -8.92 -2.29 -1.76
N THR A 3 -9.41 -2.38 -0.54
CA THR A 3 -10.01 -1.25 0.17
C THR A 3 -9.19 -0.88 1.41
N LEU A 4 -9.47 0.28 1.98
CA LEU A 4 -8.84 0.68 3.24
C LEU A 4 -9.12 -0.35 4.35
N ALA A 5 -10.33 -0.93 4.38
CA ALA A 5 -10.66 -1.96 5.36
C ALA A 5 -9.75 -3.17 5.24
N ASP A 6 -9.40 -3.57 4.01
CA ASP A 6 -8.47 -4.68 3.78
C ASP A 6 -7.08 -4.35 4.33
N VAL A 7 -6.62 -3.12 4.13
CA VAL A 7 -5.33 -2.66 4.64
C VAL A 7 -5.32 -2.67 6.17
N LYS A 8 -6.39 -2.18 6.79
CA LYS A 8 -6.49 -2.16 8.26
C LYS A 8 -6.42 -3.58 8.83
N LYS A 9 -7.08 -4.53 8.18
CA LYS A 9 -6.97 -5.95 8.59
C LYS A 9 -5.54 -6.44 8.53
N GLY A 10 -4.84 -6.13 7.44
CA GLY A 10 -3.45 -6.55 7.26
C GLY A 10 -2.49 -5.91 8.25
N LEU A 11 -2.82 -4.72 8.74
CA LEU A 11 -2.01 -4.01 9.74
C LEU A 11 -2.41 -4.35 11.17
N GLY A 12 -3.49 -5.11 11.37
CA GLY A 12 -3.98 -5.42 12.70
C GLY A 12 -4.68 -4.27 13.39
N ILE A 13 -5.23 -3.34 12.63
CA ILE A 13 -5.89 -2.14 13.16
C ILE A 13 -7.40 -2.36 13.14
N SER A 14 -8.05 -2.10 14.27
CA SER A 14 -9.52 -2.08 14.37
C SER A 14 -10.00 -0.68 14.73
N GLY A 15 -11.26 -0.40 14.41
CA GLY A 15 -11.84 0.91 14.69
C GLY A 15 -11.48 1.94 13.63
N THR A 16 -11.80 3.21 13.91
CA THR A 16 -11.64 4.29 12.93
C THR A 16 -10.64 5.36 13.34
N ASP A 17 -9.93 5.17 14.45
CA ASP A 17 -9.05 6.19 15.02
C ASP A 17 -7.93 6.61 14.06
N PHE A 18 -7.47 5.70 13.21
CA PHE A 18 -6.35 5.95 12.29
C PHE A 18 -6.79 6.20 10.85
N ASP A 19 -8.10 6.21 10.57
CA ASP A 19 -8.58 6.31 9.20
C ASP A 19 -8.10 7.60 8.51
N THR A 20 -8.12 8.72 9.22
CA THR A 20 -7.67 10.01 8.67
C THR A 20 -6.19 9.99 8.32
N THR A 21 -5.38 9.26 9.10
CA THR A 21 -3.95 9.13 8.85
C THR A 21 -3.68 8.13 7.73
N LEU A 22 -4.41 7.01 7.71
CA LEU A 22 -4.18 5.94 6.74
C LEU A 22 -4.69 6.26 5.35
N GLN A 23 -5.77 7.02 5.23
CA GLN A 23 -6.38 7.27 3.93
C GLN A 23 -5.40 7.91 2.93
N PRO A 24 -4.65 8.97 3.30
CA PRO A 24 -3.67 9.53 2.36
C PRO A 24 -2.58 8.54 1.97
N HIS A 25 -2.12 7.70 2.90
CA HIS A 25 -1.12 6.68 2.58
C HIS A 25 -1.68 5.64 1.62
N PHE A 26 -2.91 5.20 1.88
CA PHE A 26 -3.59 4.26 0.99
C PHE A 26 -3.72 4.84 -0.42
N ASP A 27 -4.19 6.08 -0.52
CA ASP A 27 -4.36 6.74 -1.82
C ASP A 27 -3.04 6.88 -2.56
N ALA A 28 -1.96 7.22 -1.84
CA ALA A 28 -0.63 7.35 -2.43
C ALA A 28 -0.12 6.02 -2.97
N VAL A 29 -0.32 4.94 -2.22
CA VAL A 29 0.10 3.60 -2.66
C VAL A 29 -0.67 3.20 -3.92
N MET A 30 -1.97 3.37 -3.92
CA MET A 30 -2.79 3.00 -5.09
C MET A 30 -2.40 3.82 -6.32
N ALA A 31 -2.16 5.12 -6.15
CA ALA A 31 -1.74 5.97 -7.24
C ALA A 31 -0.37 5.55 -7.78
N TYR A 32 0.57 5.23 -6.90
CA TYR A 32 1.89 4.76 -7.29
C TYR A 32 1.81 3.47 -8.11
N LEU A 33 1.02 2.50 -7.63
CA LEU A 33 0.89 1.21 -8.30
C LEU A 33 0.25 1.36 -9.68
N LYS A 34 -0.80 2.15 -9.79
CA LYS A 34 -1.51 2.35 -11.06
C LYS A 34 -0.66 3.15 -12.05
N ALA A 35 0.06 4.15 -11.59
CA ALA A 35 0.96 4.92 -12.42
C ALA A 35 2.10 4.06 -12.98
N GLY A 36 2.52 3.04 -12.23
CA GLY A 36 3.54 2.09 -12.67
C GLY A 36 3.03 1.00 -13.60
N GLY A 37 1.72 0.95 -13.85
CA GLY A 37 1.14 -0.02 -14.77
C GLY A 37 0.39 -1.17 -14.14
N ALA A 38 0.31 -1.24 -12.82
CA ALA A 38 -0.47 -2.28 -12.15
C ALA A 38 -1.96 -2.03 -12.34
N THR A 39 -2.73 -3.12 -12.38
CA THR A 39 -4.19 -3.05 -12.54
C THR A 39 -4.87 -3.57 -11.27
N ASP A 40 -6.18 -3.34 -11.16
CA ASP A 40 -6.94 -3.88 -10.02
C ASP A 40 -6.77 -5.39 -9.89
N GLU A 41 -6.56 -6.09 -11.00
CA GLU A 41 -6.37 -7.54 -10.99
C GLU A 41 -5.01 -7.96 -10.43
N THR A 42 -3.99 -7.13 -10.59
CA THR A 42 -2.63 -7.45 -10.14
C THR A 42 -2.30 -6.84 -8.78
N ILE A 43 -3.09 -5.86 -8.32
CA ILE A 43 -2.90 -5.21 -7.02
C ILE A 43 -3.54 -6.09 -5.95
N THR A 44 -2.73 -6.67 -5.08
CA THR A 44 -3.20 -7.52 -3.99
C THR A 44 -3.22 -6.75 -2.67
N ALA A 45 -4.01 -7.24 -1.71
CA ALA A 45 -4.08 -6.64 -0.39
C ALA A 45 -2.70 -6.62 0.28
N GLY A 46 -1.93 -7.70 0.16
CA GLY A 46 -0.60 -7.78 0.75
C GLY A 46 0.35 -6.72 0.20
N LEU A 47 0.28 -6.47 -1.10
CA LEU A 47 1.11 -5.44 -1.73
C LEU A 47 0.76 -4.04 -1.20
N VAL A 48 -0.54 -3.73 -1.11
CA VAL A 48 -0.97 -2.43 -0.61
C VAL A 48 -0.62 -2.26 0.87
N VAL A 49 -0.80 -3.32 1.67
CA VAL A 49 -0.42 -3.30 3.09
C VAL A 49 1.07 -2.98 3.25
N GLN A 50 1.92 -3.59 2.45
CA GLN A 50 3.35 -3.34 2.51
C GLN A 50 3.65 -1.87 2.18
N GLY A 51 3.04 -1.32 1.14
CA GLY A 51 3.25 0.07 0.76
C GLY A 51 2.77 1.04 1.83
N VAL A 52 1.59 0.81 2.39
CA VAL A 52 1.06 1.66 3.45
C VAL A 52 1.94 1.59 4.69
N ARG A 53 2.40 0.39 5.04
CA ARG A 53 3.30 0.21 6.19
C ARG A 53 4.59 1.00 6.00
N ASP A 54 5.18 0.97 4.82
CA ASP A 54 6.40 1.69 4.52
C ASP A 54 6.23 3.20 4.68
N LEU A 55 5.12 3.75 4.20
CA LEU A 55 4.85 5.18 4.30
C LEU A 55 4.52 5.58 5.74
N TRP A 56 3.81 4.74 6.48
CA TRP A 56 3.39 5.05 7.83
C TRP A 56 4.53 4.90 8.84
N ASN A 57 5.47 4.01 8.58
CA ASN A 57 6.58 3.73 9.48
C ASN A 57 7.75 4.69 9.24
N TYR A 58 7.45 5.99 9.25
CA TYR A 58 8.46 7.01 8.94
C TYR A 58 9.59 7.06 9.97
N ASP A 59 9.39 6.58 11.18
CA ASP A 59 10.46 6.53 12.19
C ASP A 59 11.60 5.62 11.75
N ALA A 60 11.31 4.62 10.93
CA ALA A 60 12.31 3.67 10.48
C ALA A 60 12.92 4.01 9.12
N GLY A 61 12.46 5.06 8.46
CA GLY A 61 13.00 5.33 7.14
C GLY A 61 12.44 6.53 6.43
N GLY A 62 11.63 7.31 7.12
CA GLY A 62 11.22 8.59 6.59
C GLY A 62 10.16 8.57 5.51
N GLY A 63 9.23 7.63 5.55
CA GLY A 63 8.08 7.66 4.66
C GLY A 63 8.40 7.32 3.22
N LYS A 64 9.36 6.44 3.00
CA LYS A 64 9.72 5.98 1.65
C LYS A 64 9.28 4.53 1.45
N PHE A 65 8.97 4.19 0.20
CA PHE A 65 8.75 2.79 -0.14
C PHE A 65 10.06 2.01 0.00
N SER A 66 9.97 0.82 0.61
CA SER A 66 11.11 -0.07 0.73
C SER A 66 11.46 -0.66 -0.63
N GLN A 67 12.68 -1.17 -0.75
CA GLN A 67 13.09 -1.89 -1.95
C GLN A 67 12.21 -3.11 -2.19
N THR A 68 11.81 -3.79 -1.12
CA THR A 68 10.90 -4.94 -1.22
C THR A 68 9.58 -4.54 -1.87
N PHE A 69 9.00 -3.42 -1.43
CA PHE A 69 7.75 -2.95 -2.02
C PHE A 69 7.94 -2.59 -3.50
N GLU A 70 9.03 -1.92 -3.84
CA GLU A 70 9.29 -1.53 -5.22
C GLU A 70 9.42 -2.75 -6.14
N ILE A 71 10.08 -3.81 -5.68
CA ILE A 71 10.20 -5.05 -6.43
C ILE A 71 8.83 -5.68 -6.64
N MET A 72 8.01 -5.74 -5.59
CA MET A 72 6.66 -6.30 -5.67
C MET A 72 5.77 -5.47 -6.61
N ALA A 73 5.90 -4.15 -6.57
CA ALA A 73 5.14 -3.26 -7.44
C ALA A 73 5.51 -3.47 -8.91
N ASN A 74 6.80 -3.62 -9.20
CA ASN A 74 7.26 -3.91 -10.57
C ASN A 74 6.73 -5.25 -11.07
N GLN A 75 6.71 -6.27 -10.21
CA GLN A 75 6.17 -7.58 -10.58
C GLN A 75 4.67 -7.49 -10.89
N ALA A 76 3.93 -6.73 -10.09
CA ALA A 76 2.50 -6.53 -10.34
C ALA A 76 2.25 -5.83 -11.67
N ALA A 77 3.08 -4.84 -12.02
CA ALA A 77 2.98 -4.14 -13.29
C ALA A 77 3.25 -5.06 -14.48
N LEU A 78 4.19 -5.99 -14.32
CA LEU A 78 4.57 -6.92 -15.40
C LEU A 78 3.55 -8.04 -15.61
N ARG A 79 2.68 -8.30 -14.66
CA ARG A 79 1.70 -9.39 -14.73
C ARG A 79 0.45 -9.05 -15.54
N ARG A 80 0.23 -7.83 -15.86
CA ARG A 80 -0.98 -7.40 -16.56
C ARG A 80 -1.06 -7.90 -18.01
#